data_be75aea5aa99602fd28fa17064b74ae1
#
_entry.id   be75aea5aa99602fd28fa17064b74ae1
#
_cell.length_a   1.000
_cell.length_b   1.000
_cell.length_c   1.000
_cell.angle_alpha   90.00
_cell.angle_beta   90.00
_cell.angle_gamma   90.00
#
_symmetry.space_group_name_H-M   'P 1'
#
loop_
_entity.id
_entity.type
_entity.pdbx_description
1 polymer ?
#
loop_
_entity_poly.entity_id
_entity_poly.type
_entity_poly.pdbx_seq_one_letter_code
_entity_poly.pdbx_strand_id
1 'polypeptide(L)'
;MSMTDPIADFLTRVRNAIRAAHETVEVPASKLKGELARILTEQGYIESWSVVPAPDGATGEIIQIRLKYTEDRRSAISGLRRVSRPGRRTYVDAKHIPKVLGGMGTSIVSTSRGVMTGHDARAAGVGGEVLAQVW
;
A
#
# COMPACT_ATOMS: atom_id res chain seq x y z
N MET A 1 -7.50 -15.83 19.88
CA MET A 1 -6.78 -16.05 18.62
C MET A 1 -6.61 -14.70 17.91
N SER A 2 -5.38 -14.35 17.58
CA SER A 2 -5.12 -13.11 16.87
C SER A 2 -5.39 -13.29 15.38
N MET A 3 -6.01 -12.29 14.77
CA MET A 3 -6.21 -12.27 13.32
C MET A 3 -4.96 -11.67 12.67
N THR A 4 -4.53 -12.30 11.57
CA THR A 4 -3.42 -11.77 10.79
C THR A 4 -3.93 -10.68 9.85
N ASP A 5 -3.14 -9.63 9.69
CA ASP A 5 -3.42 -8.55 8.76
C ASP A 5 -2.17 -8.25 7.95
N PRO A 6 -1.98 -8.94 6.81
CA PRO A 6 -0.80 -8.73 5.97
C PRO A 6 -0.67 -7.31 5.44
N ILE A 7 -1.79 -6.62 5.21
CA ILE A 7 -1.76 -5.23 4.75
C ILE A 7 -1.24 -4.32 5.86
N ALA A 8 -1.73 -4.48 7.09
CA ALA A 8 -1.24 -3.70 8.22
C ALA A 8 0.25 -3.95 8.45
N ASP A 9 0.71 -5.19 8.32
CA ASP A 9 2.12 -5.53 8.42
C ASP A 9 2.94 -4.84 7.34
N PHE A 10 2.47 -4.85 6.09
CA PHE A 10 3.11 -4.15 4.98
C PHE A 10 3.26 -2.66 5.29
N LEU A 11 2.18 -2.01 5.70
CA LEU A 11 2.19 -0.57 6.01
C LEU A 11 3.12 -0.26 7.18
N THR A 12 3.12 -1.10 8.21
CA THR A 12 3.98 -0.93 9.37
C THR A 12 5.46 -1.05 9.01
N ARG A 13 5.82 -2.04 8.19
CA ARG A 13 7.21 -2.22 7.73
C ARG A 13 7.68 -1.01 6.94
N VAL A 14 6.84 -0.50 6.02
CA VAL A 14 7.18 0.69 5.25
C VAL A 14 7.32 1.91 6.16
N ARG A 15 6.38 2.09 7.09
CA ARG A 15 6.42 3.21 8.03
C ARG A 15 7.67 3.18 8.91
N ASN A 16 8.03 2.02 9.44
CA ASN A 16 9.21 1.88 10.27
C ASN A 16 10.49 2.12 9.48
N ALA A 17 10.57 1.65 8.24
CA ALA A 17 11.73 1.89 7.37
C ALA A 17 11.90 3.38 7.08
N ILE A 18 10.79 4.10 6.85
CA ILE A 18 10.83 5.55 6.63
C ILE A 18 11.34 6.27 7.89
N ARG A 19 10.84 5.89 9.07
CA ARG A 19 11.28 6.48 10.33
C ARG A 19 12.76 6.26 10.61
N ALA A 20 13.29 5.12 10.19
CA ALA A 20 14.70 4.78 10.32
C ALA A 20 15.55 5.31 9.16
N ALA A 21 14.93 6.00 8.20
CA ALA A 21 15.59 6.53 7.00
C ALA A 21 16.30 5.45 6.17
N HIS A 22 15.72 4.24 6.13
CA HIS A 22 16.25 3.16 5.29
C HIS A 22 15.98 3.45 3.81
N GLU A 23 16.88 3.02 2.94
CA GLU A 23 16.68 3.16 1.50
C GLU A 23 15.74 2.10 0.94
N THR A 24 15.74 0.91 1.56
CA THR A 24 14.93 -0.21 1.10
C THR A 24 14.20 -0.86 2.27
N VAL A 25 13.12 -1.56 1.94
CA VAL A 25 12.40 -2.39 2.90
C VAL A 25 11.97 -3.68 2.21
N GLU A 26 11.99 -4.78 2.95
CA GLU A 26 11.62 -6.09 2.43
C GLU A 26 10.40 -6.62 3.15
N VAL A 27 9.48 -7.20 2.39
CA VAL A 27 8.27 -7.82 2.94
C VAL A 27 8.06 -9.19 2.27
N PRO A 28 7.47 -10.16 2.98
CA PRO A 28 7.11 -11.44 2.33
C PRO A 28 6.17 -11.17 1.16
N ALA A 29 6.41 -11.86 0.04
CA ALA A 29 5.65 -11.63 -1.18
C ALA A 29 4.24 -12.23 -1.11
N SER A 30 3.29 -11.52 -1.69
CA SER A 30 1.96 -12.03 -1.99
C SER A 30 1.41 -11.20 -3.14
N LYS A 31 0.36 -11.72 -3.79
CA LYS A 31 -0.28 -11.00 -4.89
C LYS A 31 -0.81 -9.65 -4.43
N LEU A 32 -1.48 -9.61 -3.28
CA LEU A 32 -2.05 -8.38 -2.76
C LEU A 32 -0.97 -7.34 -2.43
N LYS A 33 0.11 -7.76 -1.77
CA LYS A 33 1.22 -6.85 -1.44
C LYS A 33 1.89 -6.33 -2.69
N GLY A 34 2.01 -7.16 -3.74
CA GLY A 34 2.51 -6.72 -5.04
C GLY A 34 1.63 -5.63 -5.66
N GLU A 35 0.31 -5.79 -5.54
CA GLU A 35 -0.62 -4.77 -6.03
C GLU A 35 -0.48 -3.45 -5.24
N LEU A 36 -0.27 -3.53 -3.93
CA LEU A 36 -0.01 -2.33 -3.12
C LEU A 36 1.27 -1.64 -3.57
N ALA A 37 2.35 -2.40 -3.77
CA ALA A 37 3.63 -1.86 -4.22
C ALA A 37 3.51 -1.22 -5.60
N ARG A 38 2.76 -1.85 -6.51
CA ARG A 38 2.50 -1.31 -7.85
C ARG A 38 1.82 0.05 -7.77
N ILE A 39 0.77 0.16 -6.98
CA ILE A 39 0.03 1.43 -6.82
C ILE A 39 0.93 2.50 -6.21
N LEU A 40 1.69 2.17 -5.17
CA LEU A 40 2.59 3.12 -4.55
C LEU A 40 3.65 3.64 -5.53
N THR A 41 4.13 2.77 -6.43
CA THR A 41 5.08 3.16 -7.47
C THR A 41 4.42 4.05 -8.51
N GLU A 42 3.26 3.66 -9.01
CA GLU A 42 2.54 4.43 -10.04
C GLU A 42 2.15 5.82 -9.55
N GLN A 43 1.79 5.94 -8.28
CA GLN A 43 1.39 7.21 -7.69
C GLN A 43 2.59 8.04 -7.20
N GLY A 44 3.81 7.55 -7.35
CA GLY A 44 5.01 8.30 -7.02
C GLY A 44 5.38 8.31 -5.54
N TYR A 45 4.85 7.40 -4.75
CA TYR A 45 5.15 7.31 -3.31
C TYR A 45 6.42 6.53 -3.01
N ILE A 46 6.76 5.57 -3.85
CA ILE A 46 8.02 4.83 -3.76
C ILE A 46 8.74 4.87 -5.09
N GLU A 47 10.06 4.60 -5.06
CA GLU A 47 10.90 4.66 -6.26
C GLU A 47 10.63 3.48 -7.18
N SER A 48 10.68 2.26 -6.61
CA SER A 48 10.53 1.02 -7.37
C SER A 48 10.25 -0.16 -6.44
N TRP A 49 9.87 -1.27 -7.03
CA TRP A 49 9.70 -2.53 -6.31
C TRP A 49 10.08 -3.69 -7.21
N SER A 50 10.46 -4.81 -6.60
CA SER A 50 10.78 -6.04 -7.33
C SER A 50 10.49 -7.24 -6.46
N VAL A 51 10.25 -8.38 -7.09
CA VAL A 51 10.07 -9.66 -6.40
C VAL A 51 11.35 -10.46 -6.58
N VAL A 52 11.95 -10.87 -5.48
CA VAL A 52 13.20 -11.62 -5.49
C VAL A 52 13.08 -12.87 -4.62
N PRO A 53 13.91 -13.90 -4.83
CA PRO A 53 13.90 -15.07 -3.97
C PRO A 53 14.26 -14.68 -2.53
N ALA A 54 13.66 -15.37 -1.56
CA ALA A 54 13.98 -15.14 -0.16
C ALA A 54 15.47 -15.46 0.08
N PRO A 55 16.16 -14.67 0.92
CA PRO A 55 17.59 -14.85 1.15
C PRO A 55 17.90 -16.06 2.03
N ASP A 56 19.17 -16.47 2.02
CA ASP A 56 19.75 -17.46 2.95
C ASP A 56 19.06 -18.82 2.96
N GLY A 57 18.61 -19.29 1.78
CA GLY A 57 18.00 -20.61 1.66
C GLY A 57 16.58 -20.71 2.19
N ALA A 58 15.97 -19.60 2.61
CA ALA A 58 14.58 -19.58 2.99
C ALA A 58 13.70 -19.85 1.76
N THR A 59 12.52 -20.43 1.99
CA THR A 59 11.57 -20.68 0.91
C THR A 59 10.73 -19.46 0.59
N GLY A 60 10.28 -19.38 -0.66
CA GLY A 60 9.37 -18.33 -1.11
C GLY A 60 10.07 -17.13 -1.68
N GLU A 61 9.33 -16.06 -1.79
CA GLU A 61 9.78 -14.82 -2.40
C GLU A 61 9.51 -13.63 -1.47
N ILE A 62 10.28 -12.59 -1.66
CA ILE A 62 10.08 -11.31 -0.96
C ILE A 62 9.87 -10.21 -1.97
N ILE A 63 9.15 -9.17 -1.56
CA ILE A 63 9.06 -7.91 -2.28
C ILE A 63 10.09 -6.97 -1.68
N GLN A 64 11.01 -6.50 -2.51
CA GLN A 64 11.98 -5.49 -2.13
C GLN A 64 11.49 -4.14 -2.65
N ILE A 65 11.32 -3.19 -1.75
CA ILE A 65 10.80 -1.87 -2.06
C ILE A 65 11.93 -0.85 -1.87
N ARG A 66 12.15 -0.02 -2.88
CA ARG A 66 13.05 1.12 -2.76
C ARG A 66 12.23 2.34 -2.44
N LEU A 67 12.49 2.93 -1.27
CA LEU A 67 11.77 4.10 -0.78
C LEU A 67 12.25 5.35 -1.53
N LYS A 68 11.39 6.36 -1.57
CA LYS A 68 11.64 7.60 -2.29
C LYS A 68 11.77 8.75 -1.30
N TYR A 69 12.86 9.48 -1.40
CA TYR A 69 13.12 10.65 -0.59
C TYR A 69 13.39 11.86 -1.47
N THR A 70 13.07 13.04 -0.95
CA THR A 70 13.39 14.30 -1.60
C THR A 70 14.86 14.68 -1.32
N GLU A 71 15.36 15.74 -1.94
CA GLU A 71 16.74 16.21 -1.75
C GLU A 71 17.02 16.57 -0.27
N ASP A 72 16.03 17.09 0.45
CA ASP A 72 16.16 17.43 1.85
C ASP A 72 15.80 16.25 2.78
N ARG A 73 15.85 15.04 2.28
CA ARG A 73 15.70 13.79 3.00
C ARG A 73 14.31 13.55 3.59
N ARG A 74 13.30 14.15 3.02
CA ARG A 74 11.92 13.87 3.40
C ARG A 74 11.37 12.73 2.56
N SER A 75 10.65 11.82 3.21
CA SER A 75 9.98 10.74 2.50
C SER A 75 8.89 11.28 1.58
N ALA A 76 8.74 10.69 0.40
CA ALA A 76 7.61 10.98 -0.47
C ALA A 76 6.28 10.53 0.16
N ILE A 77 6.33 9.61 1.11
CA ILE A 77 5.16 9.21 1.90
C ILE A 77 5.16 10.02 3.18
N SER A 78 4.11 10.82 3.40
CA SER A 78 3.92 11.56 4.65
C SER A 78 3.13 10.74 5.67
N GLY A 79 2.23 9.89 5.23
CA GLY A 79 1.46 9.04 6.12
C GLY A 79 0.87 7.84 5.41
N LEU A 80 0.61 6.80 6.19
CA LEU A 80 0.00 5.56 5.77
C LEU A 80 -1.05 5.18 6.82
N ARG A 81 -2.24 4.79 6.35
CA ARG A 81 -3.33 4.43 7.25
C ARG A 81 -4.05 3.19 6.76
N ARG A 82 -4.20 2.19 7.62
CA ARG A 82 -5.07 1.04 7.38
C ARG A 82 -6.52 1.47 7.62
N VAL A 83 -7.42 1.17 6.70
CA VAL A 83 -8.85 1.50 6.83
C VAL A 83 -9.65 0.26 7.14
N SER A 84 -9.85 -0.62 6.15
CA SER A 84 -10.56 -1.89 6.36
C SER A 84 -9.67 -2.86 7.13
N ARG A 85 -10.22 -3.54 8.13
CA ARG A 85 -9.47 -4.46 8.99
C ARG A 85 -10.18 -5.82 9.03
N PRO A 86 -9.46 -6.92 9.29
CA PRO A 86 -10.08 -8.24 9.33
C PRO A 86 -11.30 -8.35 10.26
N GLY A 87 -11.25 -7.66 11.40
CA GLY A 87 -12.36 -7.65 12.35
C GLY A 87 -13.43 -6.59 12.06
N ARG A 88 -13.17 -5.69 11.13
CA ARG A 88 -14.08 -4.59 10.82
C ARG A 88 -13.86 -4.12 9.39
N ARG A 89 -14.46 -4.85 8.45
CA ARG A 89 -14.33 -4.53 7.03
C ARG A 89 -15.09 -3.25 6.68
N THR A 90 -14.50 -2.46 5.77
CA THR A 90 -15.07 -1.19 5.31
C THR A 90 -15.31 -1.26 3.81
N TYR A 91 -16.58 -1.30 3.43
CA TYR A 91 -16.99 -1.33 2.01
C TYR A 91 -17.73 -0.05 1.67
N VAL A 92 -17.50 0.46 0.48
CA VAL A 92 -18.18 1.67 0.00
C VAL A 92 -18.56 1.50 -1.47
N ASP A 93 -19.57 2.24 -1.92
CA ASP A 93 -19.86 2.32 -3.34
C ASP A 93 -18.96 3.38 -4.00
N ALA A 94 -19.01 3.47 -5.33
CA ALA A 94 -18.13 4.35 -6.09
C ALA A 94 -18.25 5.82 -5.68
N LYS A 95 -19.47 6.26 -5.33
CA LYS A 95 -19.73 7.67 -4.95
C LYS A 95 -19.20 8.03 -3.58
N HIS A 96 -19.02 7.03 -2.71
CA HIS A 96 -18.66 7.24 -1.31
C HIS A 96 -17.21 6.86 -1.00
N ILE A 97 -16.38 6.62 -2.02
CA ILE A 97 -14.95 6.38 -1.81
C ILE A 97 -14.33 7.64 -1.20
N PRO A 98 -13.71 7.54 -0.01
CA PRO A 98 -13.18 8.72 0.66
C PRO A 98 -12.01 9.32 -0.11
N LYS A 99 -11.96 10.65 -0.13
CA LYS A 99 -10.81 11.38 -0.65
C LYS A 99 -9.85 11.65 0.50
N VAL A 100 -8.56 11.52 0.22
CA VAL A 100 -7.51 11.80 1.20
C VAL A 100 -6.96 13.19 0.91
N LEU A 101 -6.94 14.06 1.93
CA LEU A 101 -6.44 15.43 1.82
C LEU A 101 -7.02 16.16 0.60
N GLY A 102 -8.35 16.11 0.43
CA GLY A 102 -9.01 16.78 -0.68
C GLY A 102 -8.65 16.25 -2.06
N GLY A 103 -8.16 15.03 -2.15
CA GLY A 103 -7.75 14.40 -3.40
C GLY A 103 -6.25 14.43 -3.65
N MET A 104 -5.48 15.04 -2.77
CA MET A 104 -4.01 15.07 -2.89
C MET A 104 -3.37 13.75 -2.48
N GLY A 105 -4.02 13.01 -1.57
CA GLY A 105 -3.59 11.65 -1.21
C GLY A 105 -4.36 10.61 -2.00
N THR A 106 -4.14 9.34 -1.68
CA THR A 106 -4.68 8.21 -2.43
C THR A 106 -5.35 7.21 -1.50
N SER A 107 -6.61 6.85 -1.81
CA SER A 107 -7.24 5.66 -1.23
C SER A 107 -6.90 4.47 -2.11
N ILE A 108 -6.63 3.32 -1.50
CA ILE A 108 -6.39 2.07 -2.21
C ILE A 108 -7.60 1.18 -1.97
N VAL A 109 -8.26 0.76 -3.05
CA VAL A 109 -9.54 0.06 -2.99
C VAL A 109 -9.43 -1.29 -3.70
N SER A 110 -9.94 -2.33 -3.06
CA SER A 110 -10.06 -3.65 -3.66
C SER A 110 -11.46 -3.76 -4.28
N THR A 111 -11.51 -3.87 -5.59
CA THR A 111 -12.77 -3.91 -6.34
C THR A 111 -12.92 -5.24 -7.08
N SER A 112 -14.09 -5.46 -7.67
CA SER A 112 -14.32 -6.62 -8.52
C SER A 112 -13.42 -6.63 -9.77
N ARG A 113 -12.83 -5.49 -10.12
CA ARG A 113 -11.90 -5.35 -11.24
C ARG A 113 -10.44 -5.32 -10.80
N GLY A 114 -10.16 -5.63 -9.54
CA GLY A 114 -8.82 -5.64 -8.98
C GLY A 114 -8.59 -4.51 -7.99
N VAL A 115 -7.36 -4.45 -7.50
CA VAL A 115 -6.93 -3.39 -6.58
C VAL A 115 -6.57 -2.16 -7.40
N MET A 116 -7.11 -1.01 -7.02
CA MET A 116 -6.90 0.23 -7.76
C MET A 116 -6.99 1.43 -6.83
N THR A 117 -6.64 2.61 -7.33
CA THR A 117 -6.80 3.84 -6.57
C THR A 117 -8.27 4.21 -6.47
N GLY A 118 -8.62 4.97 -5.46
CA GLY A 118 -9.99 5.49 -5.31
C GLY A 118 -10.40 6.36 -6.49
N HIS A 119 -9.45 7.10 -7.07
CA HIS A 119 -9.68 7.89 -8.27
C HIS A 119 -10.12 6.99 -9.45
N ASP A 120 -9.37 5.93 -9.71
CA ASP A 120 -9.67 5.00 -10.80
C ASP A 120 -10.98 4.23 -10.55
N ALA A 121 -11.23 3.81 -9.32
CA ALA A 121 -12.45 3.11 -8.97
C ALA A 121 -13.67 4.00 -9.18
N ARG A 122 -13.59 5.26 -8.79
CA ARG A 122 -14.66 6.23 -8.99
C ARG A 122 -14.90 6.48 -10.47
N ALA A 123 -13.84 6.65 -11.26
CA ALA A 123 -13.92 6.85 -12.70
C ALA A 123 -14.55 5.63 -13.40
N ALA A 124 -14.26 4.43 -12.92
CA ALA A 124 -14.82 3.19 -13.45
C ALA A 124 -16.24 2.91 -12.93
N GLY A 125 -16.72 3.68 -11.97
CA GLY A 125 -18.05 3.50 -11.38
C GLY A 125 -18.15 2.26 -10.50
N VAL A 126 -17.04 1.78 -9.92
CA VAL A 126 -17.02 0.58 -9.08
C VAL A 126 -16.65 0.95 -7.65
N GLY A 127 -17.35 0.34 -6.70
CA GLY A 127 -17.01 0.43 -5.29
C GLY A 127 -16.21 -0.79 -4.86
N GLY A 128 -15.91 -0.87 -3.57
CA GLY A 128 -15.19 -2.00 -3.03
C GLY A 128 -14.77 -1.81 -1.59
N GLU A 129 -13.80 -2.60 -1.20
CA GLU A 129 -13.21 -2.52 0.14
C GLU A 129 -12.10 -1.48 0.16
N VAL A 130 -12.22 -0.48 1.02
CA VAL A 130 -11.19 0.54 1.19
C VAL A 130 -10.09 -0.05 2.08
N LEU A 131 -8.99 -0.45 1.46
CA LEU A 131 -7.90 -1.13 2.16
C LEU A 131 -7.06 -0.18 3.00
N ALA A 132 -6.64 0.92 2.40
CA ALA A 132 -5.68 1.83 3.03
C ALA A 132 -5.74 3.21 2.39
N GLN A 133 -5.08 4.14 3.05
CA GLN A 133 -4.89 5.50 2.52
C GLN A 133 -3.41 5.86 2.65
N VAL A 134 -2.90 6.59 1.67
CA VAL A 134 -1.52 7.05 1.64
C VAL A 134 -1.49 8.52 1.18
N TRP A 135 -0.59 9.27 1.76
CA TRP A 135 -0.43 10.67 1.37
C TRP A 135 0.99 11.15 1.62
#